data_9301b399a2e0eeee3c13b281c262a790
#
_entry.id   9301b399a2e0eeee3c13b281c262a790
#
_cell.length_a   1.000
_cell.length_b   1.000
_cell.length_c   1.000
_cell.angle_alpha   90.00
_cell.angle_beta   90.00
_cell.angle_gamma   90.00
#
_symmetry.space_group_name_H-M   'P 1'
#
loop_
_entity.id
_entity.type
_entity.pdbx_description
1 polymer ?
#
loop_
_entity_poly.entity_id
_entity_poly.type
_entity_poly.pdbx_seq_one_letter_code
_entity_poly.pdbx_strand_id
1 'polypeptide(L)'
;FDGSASSVVTVADETIRIPEHRFIQGQRVTYTNGGGGNIGGLTTGTAYFISFDSANTVKLATSLANANNNTVINLSSVGSGTSHTLNAAFDGVNTKFKLTHGSGTPARLNNATQINVAINNVVQRPNLDPNNFTDGFALEDNHKIVFKTAPTNEDIFWGSIIANTIENFDLRDNEVDNFTGDGSTTEFTLSTIPANNESV
;
A
#
# COMPACT_ATOMS: atom_id res chain seq x y z
N PHE A 1 14.42 -7.02 13.51
CA PHE A 1 15.43 -6.18 14.18
C PHE A 1 15.92 -6.82 15.48
N ASP A 2 17.09 -6.39 15.93
CA ASP A 2 17.68 -6.85 17.18
C ASP A 2 17.06 -6.13 18.39
N GLY A 3 16.16 -6.81 19.11
CA GLY A 3 15.50 -6.24 20.29
C GLY A 3 16.38 -6.16 21.55
N SER A 4 17.56 -6.80 21.52
CA SER A 4 18.50 -6.81 22.66
C SER A 4 19.52 -5.67 22.61
N ALA A 5 19.66 -5.02 21.44
CA ALA A 5 20.67 -3.99 21.24
C ALA A 5 20.16 -2.60 21.66
N SER A 6 20.87 -1.93 22.57
CA SER A 6 20.55 -0.57 22.99
C SER A 6 20.74 0.49 21.88
N SER A 7 21.46 0.15 20.82
CA SER A 7 21.56 0.97 19.60
C SER A 7 20.33 0.84 18.68
N VAL A 8 19.48 -0.17 18.94
CA VAL A 8 18.24 -0.42 18.21
C VAL A 8 17.03 0.00 19.04
N VAL A 9 16.99 -0.37 20.31
CA VAL A 9 15.93 0.02 21.25
C VAL A 9 16.47 1.07 22.21
N THR A 10 16.13 2.33 21.98
CA THR A 10 16.55 3.45 22.81
C THR A 10 15.45 3.77 23.81
N VAL A 11 15.62 3.27 25.03
CA VAL A 11 14.64 3.41 26.12
C VAL A 11 14.42 4.90 26.49
N ALA A 12 15.47 5.70 26.51
CA ALA A 12 15.36 7.11 26.89
C ALA A 12 14.52 7.96 25.91
N ASP A 13 14.48 7.55 24.64
CA ASP A 13 13.78 8.27 23.56
C ASP A 13 12.48 7.56 23.15
N GLU A 14 12.18 6.40 23.74
CA GLU A 14 11.03 5.56 23.41
C GLU A 14 11.04 5.09 21.93
N THR A 15 12.24 4.92 21.34
CA THR A 15 12.37 4.63 19.92
C THR A 15 12.87 3.22 19.65
N ILE A 16 12.42 2.67 18.53
CA ILE A 16 12.93 1.43 17.93
C ILE A 16 13.48 1.77 16.56
N ARG A 17 14.76 1.48 16.36
CA ARG A 17 15.46 1.71 15.09
C ARG A 17 15.23 0.54 14.15
N ILE A 18 14.55 0.83 13.03
CA ILE A 18 14.30 -0.09 11.92
C ILE A 18 14.61 0.69 10.64
N PRO A 19 15.81 0.53 10.06
CA PRO A 19 16.21 1.30 8.89
C PRO A 19 15.22 1.17 7.74
N GLU A 20 14.85 2.31 7.16
CA GLU A 20 13.93 2.39 6.01
C GLU A 20 12.60 1.65 6.21
N HIS A 21 12.07 1.62 7.43
CA HIS A 21 10.91 0.81 7.83
C HIS A 21 9.61 1.06 7.06
N ARG A 22 9.46 2.22 6.42
CA ARG A 22 8.31 2.59 5.57
C ARG A 22 6.94 2.57 6.25
N PHE A 23 6.86 2.38 7.55
CA PHE A 23 5.61 2.58 8.28
C PHE A 23 5.15 4.04 8.17
N ILE A 24 3.85 4.24 8.23
CA ILE A 24 3.22 5.56 8.22
C ILE A 24 2.61 5.86 9.59
N GLN A 25 2.36 7.15 9.85
CA GLN A 25 1.68 7.60 11.08
C GLN A 25 0.35 6.88 11.26
N GLY A 26 0.11 6.36 12.45
CA GLY A 26 -1.14 5.69 12.81
C GLY A 26 -1.29 4.25 12.27
N GLN A 27 -0.31 3.74 11.53
CA GLN A 27 -0.38 2.37 11.02
C GLN A 27 -0.38 1.36 12.16
N ARG A 28 -1.33 0.43 12.13
CA ARG A 28 -1.37 -0.68 13.09
C ARG A 28 -0.35 -1.74 12.71
N VAL A 29 0.39 -2.21 13.71
CA VAL A 29 1.40 -3.26 13.59
C VAL A 29 1.25 -4.25 14.71
N THR A 30 1.58 -5.52 14.45
CA THR A 30 1.68 -6.53 15.51
C THR A 30 3.15 -6.71 15.87
N TYR A 31 3.48 -6.57 17.14
CA TYR A 31 4.82 -6.84 17.66
C TYR A 31 5.01 -8.32 17.94
N THR A 32 6.15 -8.88 17.52
CA THR A 32 6.60 -10.21 17.96
C THR A 32 8.04 -10.15 18.43
N ASN A 33 8.35 -10.90 19.49
CA ASN A 33 9.70 -10.99 20.05
C ASN A 33 10.56 -12.07 19.38
N GLY A 34 10.04 -12.75 18.33
CA GLY A 34 10.78 -13.77 17.59
C GLY A 34 11.27 -14.96 18.42
N GLY A 35 10.62 -15.25 19.56
CA GLY A 35 11.01 -16.30 20.50
C GLY A 35 11.99 -15.85 21.59
N GLY A 36 12.36 -14.57 21.63
CA GLY A 36 13.18 -13.96 22.68
C GLY A 36 12.35 -13.42 23.85
N GLY A 37 12.95 -12.53 24.65
CA GLY A 37 12.26 -11.77 25.69
C GLY A 37 11.69 -10.48 25.13
N ASN A 38 10.52 -10.08 25.61
CA ASN A 38 9.89 -8.84 25.18
C ASN A 38 10.75 -7.60 25.49
N ILE A 39 10.67 -6.57 24.62
CA ILE A 39 11.07 -5.22 24.98
C ILE A 39 10.14 -4.75 26.11
N GLY A 40 10.71 -4.16 27.15
CA GLY A 40 9.91 -3.67 28.29
C GLY A 40 8.89 -2.63 27.85
N GLY A 41 7.63 -2.84 28.27
CA GLY A 41 6.49 -2.05 27.81
C GLY A 41 5.73 -2.69 26.63
N LEU A 42 6.32 -3.69 25.94
CA LEU A 42 5.66 -4.39 24.84
C LEU A 42 5.32 -5.84 25.20
N THR A 43 4.31 -6.38 24.54
CA THR A 43 3.89 -7.78 24.69
C THR A 43 3.81 -8.43 23.31
N THR A 44 4.46 -9.58 23.12
CA THR A 44 4.43 -10.33 21.87
C THR A 44 2.99 -10.71 21.48
N GLY A 45 2.65 -10.66 20.19
CA GLY A 45 1.31 -10.89 19.67
C GLY A 45 0.34 -9.72 19.85
N THR A 46 0.75 -8.64 20.51
CA THR A 46 -0.09 -7.46 20.73
C THR A 46 0.03 -6.48 19.57
N ALA A 47 -1.09 -5.88 19.21
CA ALA A 47 -1.14 -4.83 18.22
C ALA A 47 -0.87 -3.46 18.85
N TYR A 48 -0.06 -2.68 18.15
CA TYR A 48 0.32 -1.31 18.48
C TYR A 48 0.12 -0.40 17.27
N PHE A 49 0.21 0.90 17.50
CA PHE A 49 0.08 1.91 16.45
C PHE A 49 1.39 2.68 16.32
N ILE A 50 1.82 2.88 15.08
CA ILE A 50 3.03 3.65 14.78
C ILE A 50 2.82 5.12 15.09
N SER A 51 3.64 5.67 15.97
CA SER A 51 3.92 7.09 16.05
C SER A 51 5.19 7.33 15.26
N PHE A 52 5.07 7.94 14.09
CA PHE A 52 6.19 8.12 13.16
C PHE A 52 7.21 9.10 13.72
N ASP A 53 8.45 8.68 13.82
CA ASP A 53 9.56 9.50 14.30
C ASP A 53 10.46 9.94 13.14
N SER A 54 11.02 8.98 12.40
CA SER A 54 11.86 9.26 11.23
C SER A 54 11.76 8.11 10.20
N ALA A 55 12.49 8.19 9.10
CA ALA A 55 12.56 7.08 8.12
C ALA A 55 13.23 5.81 8.70
N ASN A 56 13.97 5.94 9.81
CA ASN A 56 14.75 4.86 10.39
C ASN A 56 14.35 4.50 11.83
N THR A 57 13.44 5.26 12.43
CA THR A 57 13.03 5.07 13.83
C THR A 57 11.52 5.23 13.97
N VAL A 58 10.93 4.38 14.81
CA VAL A 58 9.50 4.43 15.16
C VAL A 58 9.33 4.50 16.66
N LYS A 59 8.22 5.08 17.09
CA LYS A 59 7.67 4.95 18.43
C LYS A 59 6.35 4.18 18.33
N LEU A 60 5.92 3.58 19.42
CA LEU A 60 4.70 2.80 19.47
C LEU A 60 3.70 3.41 20.44
N ALA A 61 2.42 3.31 20.09
CA ALA A 61 1.32 3.76 20.93
C ALA A 61 0.27 2.63 21.08
N THR A 62 -0.54 2.73 22.13
CA THR A 62 -1.58 1.73 22.43
C THR A 62 -2.87 1.91 21.62
N SER A 63 -3.04 3.07 20.97
CA SER A 63 -4.21 3.37 20.13
C SER A 63 -3.84 4.33 19.00
N LEU A 64 -4.69 4.40 17.97
CA LEU A 64 -4.55 5.35 16.86
C LEU A 64 -4.58 6.81 17.38
N ALA A 65 -5.47 7.10 18.34
CA ALA A 65 -5.56 8.44 18.93
C ALA A 65 -4.25 8.81 19.67
N ASN A 66 -3.69 7.88 20.44
CA ASN A 66 -2.42 8.07 21.13
C ASN A 66 -1.26 8.27 20.15
N ALA A 67 -1.21 7.49 19.08
CA ALA A 67 -0.20 7.66 18.03
C ALA A 67 -0.27 9.06 17.41
N ASN A 68 -1.47 9.51 17.04
CA ASN A 68 -1.70 10.83 16.42
C ASN A 68 -1.38 11.98 17.37
N ASN A 69 -1.54 11.78 18.67
CA ASN A 69 -1.19 12.75 19.70
C ASN A 69 0.25 12.61 20.25
N ASN A 70 1.04 11.71 19.64
CA ASN A 70 2.40 11.39 20.10
C ASN A 70 2.48 10.94 21.57
N THR A 71 1.41 10.30 22.07
CA THR A 71 1.37 9.66 23.39
C THR A 71 1.87 8.22 23.21
N VAL A 72 3.16 8.02 23.45
CA VAL A 72 3.86 6.78 23.14
C VAL A 72 3.99 5.86 24.36
N ILE A 73 4.30 4.59 24.11
CA ILE A 73 4.53 3.60 25.15
C ILE A 73 5.90 3.87 25.78
N ASN A 74 5.94 3.85 27.11
CA ASN A 74 7.19 3.91 27.85
C ASN A 74 7.93 2.56 27.71
N LEU A 75 9.06 2.56 27.01
CA LEU A 75 9.96 1.42 26.89
C LEU A 75 10.83 1.36 28.15
N SER A 76 10.67 0.33 28.97
CA SER A 76 11.38 0.25 30.27
C SER A 76 12.69 -0.54 30.23
N SER A 77 12.91 -1.34 29.18
CA SER A 77 14.14 -2.10 28.95
C SER A 77 14.25 -2.57 27.50
N VAL A 78 15.45 -2.91 27.07
CA VAL A 78 15.64 -3.74 25.87
C VAL A 78 15.07 -5.13 26.09
N GLY A 79 14.79 -5.84 25.01
CA GLY A 79 14.38 -7.24 25.04
C GLY A 79 15.56 -8.21 25.04
N SER A 80 15.32 -9.43 24.58
CA SER A 80 16.38 -10.39 24.24
C SER A 80 16.06 -11.09 22.93
N GLY A 81 17.09 -11.34 22.13
CA GLY A 81 16.95 -11.96 20.79
C GLY A 81 17.02 -10.94 19.65
N THR A 82 17.40 -11.46 18.48
CA THR A 82 17.70 -10.64 17.28
C THR A 82 16.59 -10.64 16.22
N SER A 83 15.50 -11.36 16.49
CA SER A 83 14.43 -11.64 15.51
C SER A 83 13.11 -10.95 15.82
N HIS A 84 13.15 -9.79 16.50
CA HIS A 84 11.94 -9.02 16.76
C HIS A 84 11.36 -8.45 15.48
N THR A 85 10.03 -8.40 15.38
CA THR A 85 9.35 -7.84 14.21
C THR A 85 8.21 -6.90 14.58
N LEU A 86 7.95 -5.94 13.71
CA LEU A 86 6.71 -5.17 13.64
C LEU A 86 6.06 -5.48 12.28
N ASN A 87 4.97 -6.21 12.30
CA ASN A 87 4.28 -6.61 11.08
C ASN A 87 3.06 -5.71 10.86
N ALA A 88 3.04 -4.99 9.74
CA ALA A 88 1.82 -4.33 9.30
C ALA A 88 0.78 -5.38 8.95
N ALA A 89 -0.43 -5.22 9.47
CA ALA A 89 -1.54 -6.14 9.23
C ALA A 89 -2.78 -5.38 8.78
N PHE A 90 -3.62 -6.05 8.02
CA PHE A 90 -4.99 -5.63 7.83
C PHE A 90 -5.74 -5.73 9.17
N ASP A 91 -6.55 -4.74 9.50
CA ASP A 91 -7.11 -4.62 10.84
C ASP A 91 -8.55 -4.08 10.86
N GLY A 92 -9.16 -3.91 9.67
CA GLY A 92 -10.50 -3.33 9.53
C GLY A 92 -10.58 -1.83 9.83
N VAL A 93 -9.44 -1.16 10.06
CA VAL A 93 -9.37 0.28 10.39
C VAL A 93 -8.44 1.02 9.44
N ASN A 94 -7.22 0.52 9.25
CA ASN A 94 -6.25 1.13 8.34
C ASN A 94 -6.62 0.86 6.88
N THR A 95 -6.64 1.94 6.10
CA THR A 95 -6.88 1.88 4.65
C THR A 95 -5.61 2.09 3.83
N LYS A 96 -4.51 2.55 4.44
CA LYS A 96 -3.28 2.97 3.75
C LYS A 96 -2.11 2.04 4.05
N PHE A 97 -1.44 1.56 3.01
CA PHE A 97 -0.29 0.66 3.13
C PHE A 97 0.79 1.06 2.13
N LYS A 98 2.05 1.04 2.54
CA LYS A 98 3.17 1.26 1.62
C LYS A 98 3.40 0.04 0.74
N LEU A 99 3.58 0.28 -0.56
CA LEU A 99 3.94 -0.75 -1.53
C LEU A 99 5.46 -0.87 -1.62
N THR A 100 5.95 -2.08 -1.48
CA THR A 100 7.37 -2.40 -1.61
C THR A 100 7.55 -3.62 -2.49
N HIS A 101 8.66 -3.67 -3.23
CA HIS A 101 9.13 -4.92 -3.84
C HIS A 101 9.56 -5.91 -2.74
N GLY A 102 9.67 -7.19 -3.10
CA GLY A 102 10.14 -8.23 -2.17
C GLY A 102 11.53 -7.95 -1.56
N SER A 103 12.35 -7.12 -2.22
CA SER A 103 13.63 -6.62 -1.72
C SER A 103 13.50 -5.51 -0.66
N GLY A 104 12.27 -5.06 -0.36
CA GLY A 104 11.99 -3.97 0.55
C GLY A 104 12.12 -2.56 -0.06
N THR A 105 12.52 -2.41 -1.34
CA THR A 105 12.54 -1.10 -2.01
C THR A 105 11.13 -0.61 -2.32
N PRO A 106 10.83 0.72 -2.29
CA PRO A 106 9.53 1.24 -2.67
C PRO A 106 9.17 0.84 -4.10
N ALA A 107 7.98 0.28 -4.27
CA ALA A 107 7.39 0.16 -5.59
C ALA A 107 6.93 1.56 -6.02
N ARG A 108 7.62 2.16 -6.99
CA ARG A 108 7.22 3.46 -7.54
C ARG A 108 6.39 3.22 -8.78
N LEU A 109 5.14 3.65 -8.73
CA LEU A 109 4.15 3.47 -9.78
C LEU A 109 3.63 4.85 -10.21
N ASN A 110 3.31 5.00 -11.48
CA ASN A 110 2.77 6.28 -11.96
C ASN A 110 1.28 6.44 -11.63
N ASN A 111 0.54 5.33 -11.62
CA ASN A 111 -0.88 5.32 -11.25
C ASN A 111 -1.36 3.92 -10.81
N ALA A 112 -2.59 3.84 -10.31
CA ALA A 112 -3.18 2.62 -9.78
C ALA A 112 -3.43 1.54 -10.84
N THR A 113 -3.49 1.87 -12.13
CA THR A 113 -3.74 0.89 -13.20
C THR A 113 -2.53 0.02 -13.51
N GLN A 114 -1.36 0.35 -12.96
CA GLN A 114 -0.14 -0.44 -13.11
C GLN A 114 -0.05 -1.64 -12.18
N ILE A 115 -1.02 -1.82 -11.30
CA ILE A 115 -1.09 -2.95 -10.38
C ILE A 115 -2.45 -3.64 -10.43
N ASN A 116 -2.43 -4.96 -10.36
CA ASN A 116 -3.59 -5.75 -10.01
C ASN A 116 -3.60 -5.98 -8.51
N VAL A 117 -4.74 -5.78 -7.90
CA VAL A 117 -4.96 -6.04 -6.48
C VAL A 117 -6.20 -6.88 -6.33
N ALA A 118 -6.12 -7.93 -5.53
CA ALA A 118 -7.28 -8.73 -5.15
C ALA A 118 -7.35 -8.86 -3.62
N ILE A 119 -8.56 -8.79 -3.11
CA ILE A 119 -8.91 -9.11 -1.73
C ILE A 119 -9.88 -10.29 -1.77
N ASN A 120 -9.55 -11.38 -1.08
CA ASN A 120 -10.34 -12.61 -1.08
C ASN A 120 -10.68 -13.13 -2.50
N ASN A 121 -9.69 -13.08 -3.40
CA ASN A 121 -9.82 -13.42 -4.84
C ASN A 121 -10.74 -12.49 -5.65
N VAL A 122 -11.25 -11.41 -5.08
CA VAL A 122 -12.02 -10.38 -5.81
C VAL A 122 -11.06 -9.28 -6.24
N VAL A 123 -10.94 -9.08 -7.56
CA VAL A 123 -10.12 -8.00 -8.13
C VAL A 123 -10.71 -6.65 -7.73
N GLN A 124 -9.87 -5.80 -7.19
CA GLN A 124 -10.23 -4.46 -6.75
C GLN A 124 -10.09 -3.46 -7.90
N ARG A 125 -11.05 -2.56 -8.01
CA ARG A 125 -11.03 -1.51 -9.04
C ARG A 125 -9.93 -0.49 -8.75
N PRO A 126 -9.02 -0.20 -9.70
CA PRO A 126 -8.09 0.90 -9.58
C PRO A 126 -8.77 2.25 -9.83
N ASN A 127 -8.44 3.25 -9.01
CA ASN A 127 -8.91 4.63 -9.16
C ASN A 127 -7.71 5.58 -9.26
N LEU A 128 -7.85 6.65 -10.04
CA LEU A 128 -6.76 7.59 -10.30
C LEU A 128 -6.67 8.70 -9.25
N ASP A 129 -7.78 9.04 -8.60
CA ASP A 129 -7.83 10.07 -7.56
C ASP A 129 -7.97 9.42 -6.17
N PRO A 130 -6.92 9.46 -5.32
CA PRO A 130 -6.96 8.87 -3.98
C PRO A 130 -7.89 9.60 -3.01
N ASN A 131 -8.34 10.80 -3.35
CA ASN A 131 -9.23 11.61 -2.49
C ASN A 131 -10.70 11.46 -2.86
N ASN A 132 -11.00 10.98 -4.08
CA ASN A 132 -12.37 10.92 -4.59
C ASN A 132 -12.65 9.61 -5.34
N PHE A 133 -12.92 8.54 -4.61
CA PHE A 133 -13.34 7.26 -5.16
C PHE A 133 -14.35 6.56 -4.23
N THR A 134 -15.17 5.68 -4.78
CA THR A 134 -16.30 5.05 -4.09
C THR A 134 -16.07 3.59 -3.72
N ASP A 135 -15.19 2.91 -4.45
CA ASP A 135 -14.87 1.48 -4.29
C ASP A 135 -13.42 1.18 -4.69
N GLY A 136 -12.94 -0.02 -4.38
CA GLY A 136 -11.62 -0.49 -4.78
C GLY A 136 -10.48 0.22 -4.07
N PHE A 137 -9.46 0.63 -4.83
CA PHE A 137 -8.26 1.26 -4.30
C PHE A 137 -7.74 2.37 -5.20
N ALA A 138 -6.87 3.23 -4.65
CA ALA A 138 -6.11 4.24 -5.36
C ALA A 138 -4.65 4.23 -4.90
N LEU A 139 -3.78 5.02 -5.56
CA LEU A 139 -2.42 5.25 -5.11
C LEU A 139 -2.26 6.68 -4.59
N GLU A 140 -1.62 6.81 -3.44
CA GLU A 140 -1.14 8.07 -2.87
C GLU A 140 0.39 8.11 -2.95
N ASP A 141 0.97 9.24 -3.33
CA ASP A 141 2.43 9.46 -3.43
C ASP A 141 3.16 8.39 -4.29
N ASN A 142 2.50 7.79 -5.25
CA ASN A 142 3.05 6.79 -6.17
C ASN A 142 3.60 5.49 -5.53
N HIS A 143 3.44 5.31 -4.24
CA HIS A 143 3.96 4.15 -3.50
C HIS A 143 3.13 3.74 -2.29
N LYS A 144 1.98 4.35 -2.08
CA LYS A 144 1.03 3.96 -1.04
C LYS A 144 -0.27 3.53 -1.69
N ILE A 145 -0.73 2.33 -1.38
CA ILE A 145 -2.09 1.90 -1.73
C ILE A 145 -3.07 2.42 -0.69
N VAL A 146 -4.19 2.96 -1.15
CA VAL A 146 -5.30 3.42 -0.32
C VAL A 146 -6.53 2.62 -0.71
N PHE A 147 -7.06 1.81 0.19
CA PHE A 147 -8.32 1.11 -0.01
C PHE A 147 -9.50 1.98 0.39
N LYS A 148 -10.62 1.87 -0.31
CA LYS A 148 -11.86 2.55 0.10
C LYS A 148 -12.43 1.95 1.38
N THR A 149 -12.42 0.64 1.49
CA THR A 149 -12.82 -0.10 2.70
C THR A 149 -11.57 -0.71 3.32
N ALA A 150 -11.39 -0.51 4.61
CA ALA A 150 -10.25 -1.07 5.33
C ALA A 150 -10.30 -2.60 5.30
N PRO A 151 -9.25 -3.28 4.79
CA PRO A 151 -9.18 -4.72 4.85
C PRO A 151 -9.06 -5.21 6.29
N THR A 152 -9.68 -6.34 6.59
CA THR A 152 -9.68 -6.98 7.91
C THR A 152 -8.54 -8.00 8.04
N ASN A 153 -8.27 -8.46 9.25
CA ASN A 153 -7.25 -9.49 9.50
C ASN A 153 -7.61 -10.88 8.93
N GLU A 154 -8.84 -11.07 8.47
CA GLU A 154 -9.31 -12.30 7.81
C GLU A 154 -9.18 -12.21 6.29
N ASP A 155 -8.94 -11.01 5.76
CA ASP A 155 -8.83 -10.80 4.32
C ASP A 155 -7.49 -11.28 3.77
N ILE A 156 -7.54 -12.02 2.67
CA ILE A 156 -6.37 -12.49 1.94
C ILE A 156 -6.06 -11.48 0.83
N PHE A 157 -4.89 -10.88 0.92
CA PHE A 157 -4.37 -9.97 -0.09
C PHE A 157 -3.51 -10.70 -1.10
N TRP A 158 -3.72 -10.37 -2.37
CA TRP A 158 -2.83 -10.70 -3.45
C TRP A 158 -2.67 -9.51 -4.39
N GLY A 159 -1.47 -9.29 -4.91
CA GLY A 159 -1.24 -8.20 -5.84
C GLY A 159 -0.02 -8.44 -6.73
N SER A 160 -0.04 -7.88 -7.93
CA SER A 160 1.08 -7.89 -8.86
C SER A 160 1.22 -6.57 -9.60
N ILE A 161 2.45 -6.19 -9.91
CA ILE A 161 2.74 -5.08 -10.82
C ILE A 161 2.67 -5.63 -12.25
N ILE A 162 1.80 -5.05 -13.10
CA ILE A 162 1.52 -5.56 -14.43
C ILE A 162 2.50 -5.01 -15.46
N ALA A 163 2.76 -3.73 -15.45
CA ALA A 163 3.72 -3.09 -16.36
C ALA A 163 3.99 -1.63 -16.00
N ASN A 164 5.06 -1.10 -16.57
CA ASN A 164 5.41 0.32 -16.51
C ASN A 164 4.86 1.08 -17.74
N THR A 165 3.79 0.60 -18.37
CA THR A 165 3.16 1.23 -19.54
C THR A 165 1.99 2.10 -19.10
N ILE A 166 1.97 3.31 -19.62
CA ILE A 166 1.00 4.39 -19.31
C ILE A 166 -0.27 4.26 -20.18
N GLU A 167 -0.41 3.20 -20.97
CA GLU A 167 -1.52 3.08 -21.88
C GLU A 167 -2.73 2.42 -21.21
N ASN A 168 -3.75 3.23 -20.97
CA ASN A 168 -5.10 2.74 -20.70
C ASN A 168 -5.69 2.30 -22.05
N PHE A 169 -6.11 1.05 -22.18
CA PHE A 169 -6.98 0.72 -23.28
C PHE A 169 -8.44 0.97 -22.86
N ASP A 170 -9.15 1.64 -23.74
CA ASP A 170 -10.57 1.88 -23.60
C ASP A 170 -11.29 0.77 -24.37
N LEU A 171 -12.27 0.13 -23.72
CA LEU A 171 -13.19 -0.76 -24.43
C LEU A 171 -14.19 0.13 -25.15
N ARG A 172 -13.87 0.49 -26.39
CA ARG A 172 -14.81 1.20 -27.24
C ARG A 172 -15.78 0.19 -27.84
N ASP A 173 -17.05 0.57 -27.88
CA ASP A 173 -18.00 -0.07 -28.77
C ASP A 173 -17.48 0.03 -30.21
N ASN A 174 -17.80 -0.98 -31.02
CA ASN A 174 -17.48 -0.93 -32.43
C ASN A 174 -18.07 0.36 -33.03
N GLU A 175 -17.19 1.28 -33.44
CA GLU A 175 -17.61 2.46 -34.19
C GLU A 175 -18.03 2.00 -35.59
N VAL A 176 -19.24 2.36 -35.96
CA VAL A 176 -19.75 2.09 -37.30
C VAL A 176 -19.89 3.42 -38.05
N ASP A 177 -19.03 3.63 -39.03
CA ASP A 177 -19.14 4.76 -39.93
C ASP A 177 -20.21 4.48 -41.00
N ASN A 178 -21.25 5.30 -41.02
CA ASN A 178 -22.31 5.21 -42.01
C ASN A 178 -22.13 6.27 -43.12
N PHE A 179 -21.94 5.81 -44.31
CA PHE A 179 -21.79 6.70 -45.49
C PHE A 179 -23.03 6.56 -46.40
N THR A 180 -23.50 7.69 -46.90
CA THR A 180 -24.57 7.72 -47.90
C THR A 180 -23.97 8.02 -49.26
N GLY A 181 -24.13 7.13 -50.23
CA GLY A 181 -23.67 7.33 -51.58
C GLY A 181 -24.49 8.44 -52.27
N ASP A 182 -23.80 9.41 -52.84
CA ASP A 182 -24.36 10.53 -53.60
C ASP A 182 -24.14 10.41 -55.12
N GLY A 183 -23.51 9.31 -55.54
CA GLY A 183 -23.17 9.05 -56.95
C GLY A 183 -21.94 9.76 -57.49
N SER A 184 -21.22 10.59 -56.65
CA SER A 184 -20.06 11.36 -57.02
C SER A 184 -18.90 11.23 -56.06
N THR A 185 -19.14 11.07 -54.79
CA THR A 185 -18.11 10.93 -53.75
C THR A 185 -17.47 9.51 -53.78
N THR A 186 -16.14 9.48 -53.96
CA THR A 186 -15.34 8.24 -54.05
C THR A 186 -14.43 8.03 -52.87
N GLU A 187 -14.25 9.02 -52.00
CA GLU A 187 -13.40 8.95 -50.82
C GLU A 187 -14.23 9.25 -49.54
N PHE A 188 -14.12 8.38 -48.56
CA PHE A 188 -14.79 8.55 -47.29
C PHE A 188 -13.77 8.51 -46.17
N THR A 189 -13.89 9.43 -45.22
CA THR A 189 -13.00 9.49 -44.06
C THR A 189 -13.58 8.64 -42.93
N LEU A 190 -12.82 7.65 -42.42
CA LEU A 190 -13.18 6.88 -41.28
C LEU A 190 -12.98 7.68 -39.99
N SER A 191 -13.86 7.51 -39.01
CA SER A 191 -13.74 8.14 -37.69
C SER A 191 -12.54 7.59 -36.91
N THR A 192 -12.17 6.34 -37.17
CA THR A 192 -11.01 5.68 -36.58
C THR A 192 -10.08 5.14 -37.66
N ILE A 193 -8.77 5.39 -37.51
CA ILE A 193 -7.77 4.85 -38.43
C ILE A 193 -7.58 3.36 -38.17
N PRO A 194 -7.82 2.46 -39.13
CA PRO A 194 -7.56 1.03 -38.96
C PRO A 194 -6.08 0.75 -38.67
N ALA A 195 -5.81 -0.27 -37.83
CA ALA A 195 -4.44 -0.63 -37.46
C ALA A 195 -3.62 -1.16 -38.66
N ASN A 196 -4.29 -1.72 -39.66
CA ASN A 196 -3.69 -2.15 -40.94
C ASN A 196 -4.77 -2.20 -42.04
N ASN A 197 -4.35 -2.39 -43.28
CA ASN A 197 -5.25 -2.47 -44.43
C ASN A 197 -6.16 -3.71 -44.44
N GLU A 198 -5.91 -4.69 -43.56
CA GLU A 198 -6.74 -5.90 -43.44
C GLU A 198 -7.88 -5.73 -42.44
N SER A 199 -7.94 -4.59 -41.75
CA SER A 199 -8.96 -4.25 -40.75
C SER A 199 -10.17 -3.52 -41.33
N VAL A 200 -10.27 -3.36 -42.65
CA VAL A 200 -11.35 -2.63 -43.35
C VAL A 200 -12.25 -3.63 -44.07
#